data_1cf08144d28ac11391671822df86d400
#
_entry.id   1cf08144d28ac11391671822df86d400
#
_cell.length_a   1.000
_cell.length_b   1.000
_cell.length_c   1.000
_cell.angle_alpha   90.00
_cell.angle_beta   90.00
_cell.angle_gamma   90.00
#
_symmetry.space_group_name_H-M   'P 1'
#
loop_
_entity.id
_entity.type
_entity.pdbx_description
1 polymer ?
#
loop_
_entity_poly.entity_id
_entity_poly.type
_entity_poly.pdbx_seq_one_letter_code
_entity_poly.pdbx_strand_id
1 'polypeptide(L)'
;RGLGDVYKRQPMHNACDLRIGLRRRPVEDMTKYYVAGVTARGGKYRIGGKYEDGVMKVRIRDLGTYTVAVDTVPPVITPVNQAQWGRTGKIIFKAKDKETGINTYRGTIDGKYALFGKPNSISGNLVCELDPKYVEKGGKHVVEMTVTDGCGNRTTEQFDFVW
;
A
#
# COMPACT_ATOMS: atom_id res chain seq x y z
N ARG A 1 40.15 -14.87 7.07
CA ARG A 1 38.79 -15.07 7.62
C ARG A 1 38.19 -13.68 7.83
N GLY A 2 37.50 -13.15 6.81
CA GLY A 2 36.77 -11.91 6.94
C GLY A 2 35.55 -12.15 7.82
N LEU A 3 35.51 -11.49 8.96
CA LEU A 3 34.28 -11.24 9.69
C LEU A 3 33.44 -10.35 8.81
N GLY A 4 32.46 -10.93 8.11
CA GLY A 4 31.42 -10.16 7.47
C GLY A 4 30.72 -9.33 8.53
N ASP A 5 30.92 -8.03 8.50
CA ASP A 5 30.16 -7.09 9.31
C ASP A 5 28.67 -7.27 8.98
N VAL A 6 28.03 -8.09 9.80
CA VAL A 6 26.58 -8.10 9.87
C VAL A 6 26.22 -6.78 10.54
N TYR A 7 25.92 -5.75 9.74
CA TYR A 7 25.28 -4.54 10.22
C TYR A 7 23.89 -4.93 10.77
N LYS A 8 23.89 -5.43 11.98
CA LYS A 8 22.66 -5.57 12.75
C LYS A 8 22.17 -4.16 13.01
N ARG A 9 20.98 -3.86 12.51
CA ARG A 9 20.27 -2.65 12.94
C ARG A 9 20.24 -2.67 14.45
N GLN A 10 20.81 -1.66 15.07
CA GLN A 10 20.75 -1.55 16.52
C GLN A 10 19.41 -0.87 16.86
N PRO A 11 18.51 -1.56 17.55
CA PRO A 11 17.29 -0.92 18.04
C PRO A 11 17.66 0.15 19.07
N MET A 12 16.97 1.27 19.00
CA MET A 12 17.09 2.34 19.98
C MET A 12 16.01 2.19 21.04
N HIS A 13 16.32 2.49 22.29
CA HIS A 13 15.33 2.49 23.36
C HIS A 13 14.19 3.49 23.09
N ASN A 14 14.52 4.64 22.50
CA ASN A 14 13.57 5.67 22.13
C ASN A 14 13.65 5.95 20.62
N ALA A 15 12.51 6.27 20.01
CA ALA A 15 12.48 6.76 18.65
C ALA A 15 13.13 8.15 18.58
N CYS A 16 13.92 8.41 17.54
CA CYS A 16 14.50 9.73 17.30
C CYS A 16 13.95 10.33 15.99
N ASP A 17 14.04 11.65 15.88
CA ASP A 17 13.62 12.38 14.70
C ASP A 17 14.78 12.46 13.71
N LEU A 18 14.57 11.90 12.52
CA LEU A 18 15.50 12.00 11.40
C LEU A 18 15.00 13.10 10.47
N ARG A 19 15.92 14.01 10.09
CA ARG A 19 15.67 15.08 9.12
C ARG A 19 16.66 14.96 7.98
N ILE A 20 16.14 14.89 6.74
CA ILE A 20 16.96 14.77 5.53
C ILE A 20 16.66 15.93 4.60
N GLY A 21 17.65 16.77 4.33
CA GLY A 21 17.55 17.87 3.38
C GLY A 21 17.51 17.36 1.93
N LEU A 22 16.65 17.95 1.10
CA LEU A 22 16.54 17.61 -0.31
C LEU A 22 17.38 18.60 -1.16
N ARG A 23 18.46 18.13 -1.75
CA ARG A 23 19.27 18.92 -2.68
C ARG A 23 18.63 19.04 -4.07
N ARG A 24 17.87 18.06 -4.49
CA ARG A 24 17.16 18.00 -5.77
C ARG A 24 15.73 17.58 -5.56
N ARG A 25 14.81 18.15 -6.34
CA ARG A 25 13.38 17.89 -6.29
C ARG A 25 12.88 17.56 -7.71
N PRO A 26 13.09 16.32 -8.18
CA PRO A 26 12.69 15.94 -9.53
C PRO A 26 11.16 15.93 -9.72
N VAL A 27 10.40 15.87 -8.63
CA VAL A 27 8.93 15.91 -8.63
C VAL A 27 8.48 17.11 -7.80
N GLU A 28 7.58 17.94 -8.34
CA GLU A 28 7.05 19.12 -7.64
C GLU A 28 6.14 18.78 -6.47
N ASP A 29 5.34 17.72 -6.62
CA ASP A 29 4.45 17.24 -5.57
C ASP A 29 5.24 16.58 -4.44
N MET A 30 5.42 17.31 -3.35
CA MET A 30 6.18 16.86 -2.19
C MET A 30 5.53 15.68 -1.44
N THR A 31 4.26 15.39 -1.69
CA THR A 31 3.58 14.21 -1.10
C THR A 31 4.09 12.89 -1.66
N LYS A 32 4.76 12.92 -2.83
CA LYS A 32 5.35 11.76 -3.50
C LYS A 32 6.68 11.32 -2.90
N TYR A 33 7.26 12.11 -1.99
CA TYR A 33 8.52 11.79 -1.34
C TYR A 33 8.31 10.99 -0.07
N TYR A 34 9.19 10.04 0.17
CA TYR A 34 9.23 9.26 1.39
C TYR A 34 10.66 8.93 1.81
N VAL A 35 10.86 8.68 3.09
CA VAL A 35 12.13 8.18 3.61
C VAL A 35 12.10 6.65 3.50
N ALA A 36 13.14 6.11 2.89
CA ALA A 36 13.40 4.69 2.79
C ALA A 36 14.60 4.27 3.63
N GLY A 37 14.48 3.15 4.32
CA GLY A 37 15.63 2.46 4.86
C GLY A 37 16.31 1.63 3.77
N VAL A 38 17.65 1.59 3.79
CA VAL A 38 18.45 0.85 2.81
C VAL A 38 19.04 -0.39 3.48
N THR A 39 18.82 -1.56 2.88
CA THR A 39 19.40 -2.82 3.34
C THR A 39 20.86 -2.94 2.91
N ALA A 40 21.63 -3.83 3.55
CA ALA A 40 23.02 -4.11 3.18
C ALA A 40 23.19 -4.57 1.72
N ARG A 41 22.12 -5.13 1.11
CA ARG A 41 22.11 -5.55 -0.31
C ARG A 41 21.60 -4.46 -1.24
N GLY A 42 21.43 -3.21 -0.78
CA GLY A 42 20.94 -2.09 -1.57
C GLY A 42 19.41 -2.05 -1.78
N GLY A 43 18.67 -3.02 -1.24
CA GLY A 43 17.21 -3.00 -1.26
C GLY A 43 16.66 -1.85 -0.41
N LYS A 44 15.50 -1.31 -0.81
CA LYS A 44 14.81 -0.24 -0.09
C LYS A 44 13.53 -0.77 0.55
N TYR A 45 13.17 -0.21 1.69
CA TYR A 45 11.86 -0.43 2.32
C TYR A 45 11.34 0.90 2.87
N ARG A 46 10.04 1.09 2.78
CA ARG A 46 9.40 2.34 3.20
C ARG A 46 9.46 2.52 4.71
N ILE A 47 9.90 3.69 5.14
CA ILE A 47 9.76 4.18 6.52
C ILE A 47 8.57 5.15 6.62
N GLY A 48 8.41 6.02 5.63
CA GLY A 48 7.39 7.06 5.58
C GLY A 48 7.97 8.47 5.63
N GLY A 49 7.40 9.33 6.46
CA GLY A 49 7.86 10.71 6.63
C GLY A 49 6.99 11.72 5.90
N LYS A 50 7.22 12.99 6.22
CA LYS A 50 6.57 14.14 5.61
C LYS A 50 7.60 15.19 5.23
N TYR A 51 7.34 15.90 4.14
CA TYR A 51 8.13 17.07 3.76
C TYR A 51 7.58 18.30 4.49
N GLU A 52 8.43 18.94 5.25
CA GLU A 52 8.12 20.19 5.98
C GLU A 52 9.41 21.03 6.07
N ASP A 53 9.29 22.35 5.87
CA ASP A 53 10.37 23.32 6.03
C ASP A 53 11.65 22.97 5.27
N GLY A 54 11.53 22.46 4.04
CA GLY A 54 12.69 22.14 3.19
C GLY A 54 13.34 20.78 3.45
N VAL A 55 12.85 19.99 4.41
CA VAL A 55 13.40 18.69 4.79
C VAL A 55 12.33 17.61 4.86
N MET A 56 12.73 16.37 4.65
CA MET A 56 11.93 15.20 4.99
C MET A 56 12.09 14.90 6.48
N LYS A 57 11.00 14.85 7.23
CA LYS A 57 10.97 14.53 8.67
C LYS A 57 10.34 13.16 8.88
N VAL A 58 10.99 12.29 9.64
CA VAL A 58 10.45 10.96 10.01
C VAL A 58 11.00 10.51 11.37
N ARG A 59 10.21 9.75 12.11
CA ARG A 59 10.68 9.09 13.35
C ARG A 59 11.22 7.70 13.02
N ILE A 60 12.43 7.44 13.47
CA ILE A 60 13.12 6.14 13.31
C ILE A 60 13.35 5.49 14.67
N ARG A 61 13.44 4.16 14.70
CA ARG A 61 13.71 3.36 15.90
C ARG A 61 14.97 2.51 15.79
N ASP A 62 15.58 2.49 14.62
CA ASP A 62 16.79 1.73 14.37
C ASP A 62 17.87 2.64 13.79
N LEU A 63 19.12 2.43 14.20
CA LEU A 63 20.25 3.01 13.48
C LEU A 63 20.47 2.26 12.18
N GLY A 64 20.68 2.97 11.09
CA GLY A 64 20.85 2.38 9.77
C GLY A 64 21.10 3.40 8.70
N THR A 65 21.08 2.95 7.45
CA THR A 65 21.20 3.80 6.26
C THR A 65 19.81 4.21 5.77
N TYR A 66 19.62 5.50 5.58
CA TYR A 66 18.35 6.07 5.11
C TYR A 66 18.58 6.93 3.88
N THR A 67 17.58 6.97 3.00
CA THR A 67 17.57 7.82 1.81
C THR A 67 16.18 8.39 1.60
N VAL A 68 16.08 9.44 0.78
CA VAL A 68 14.80 9.92 0.28
C VAL A 68 14.55 9.30 -1.08
N ALA A 69 13.35 8.80 -1.29
CA ALA A 69 12.89 8.22 -2.54
C ALA A 69 11.56 8.88 -2.97
N VAL A 70 11.14 8.63 -4.19
CA VAL A 70 9.93 9.17 -4.80
C VAL A 70 9.09 8.03 -5.32
N ASP A 71 7.79 8.07 -5.05
CA ASP A 71 6.81 7.16 -5.60
C ASP A 71 5.69 7.94 -6.29
N THR A 72 5.64 7.83 -7.60
CA THR A 72 4.61 8.45 -8.45
C THR A 72 3.76 7.41 -9.17
N VAL A 73 3.98 6.12 -8.91
CA VAL A 73 3.31 5.03 -9.59
C VAL A 73 2.12 4.55 -8.77
N PRO A 74 0.90 4.62 -9.33
CA PRO A 74 -0.27 4.12 -8.62
C PRO A 74 -0.23 2.61 -8.39
N PRO A 75 -0.89 2.10 -7.33
CA PRO A 75 -1.03 0.68 -7.08
C PRO A 75 -1.83 -0.03 -8.18
N VAL A 76 -1.59 -1.32 -8.34
CA VAL A 76 -2.31 -2.17 -9.31
C VAL A 76 -3.34 -3.01 -8.59
N ILE A 77 -4.57 -3.03 -9.14
CA ILE A 77 -5.69 -3.87 -8.69
C ILE A 77 -5.87 -5.00 -9.71
N THR A 78 -5.95 -6.24 -9.23
CA THR A 78 -6.20 -7.40 -10.08
C THR A 78 -7.34 -8.22 -9.50
N PRO A 79 -8.42 -8.47 -10.26
CA PRO A 79 -9.49 -9.36 -9.84
C PRO A 79 -8.97 -10.80 -9.79
N VAL A 80 -9.36 -11.54 -8.75
CA VAL A 80 -8.99 -12.95 -8.59
C VAL A 80 -10.21 -13.80 -8.82
N ASN A 81 -10.16 -14.67 -9.84
CA ASN A 81 -11.24 -15.59 -10.20
C ASN A 81 -12.61 -14.91 -10.36
N GLN A 82 -12.68 -13.78 -11.07
CA GLN A 82 -13.88 -12.95 -11.23
C GLN A 82 -15.11 -13.77 -11.68
N ALA A 83 -14.94 -14.69 -12.63
CA ALA A 83 -16.02 -15.54 -13.10
C ALA A 83 -16.64 -16.45 -12.03
N GLN A 84 -15.99 -16.60 -10.89
CA GLN A 84 -16.46 -17.44 -9.77
C GLN A 84 -17.13 -16.65 -8.64
N TRP A 85 -17.09 -15.33 -8.68
CA TRP A 85 -17.58 -14.50 -7.58
C TRP A 85 -19.05 -14.78 -7.22
N GLY A 86 -19.92 -14.81 -8.22
CA GLY A 86 -21.34 -15.12 -8.00
C GLY A 86 -21.57 -16.51 -7.43
N ARG A 87 -20.85 -17.51 -7.91
CA ARG A 87 -20.98 -18.89 -7.42
C ARG A 87 -20.46 -19.07 -6.01
N THR A 88 -19.32 -18.43 -5.68
CA THR A 88 -18.67 -18.56 -4.37
C THR A 88 -19.23 -17.61 -3.33
N GLY A 89 -19.99 -16.58 -3.76
CA GLY A 89 -20.44 -15.48 -2.88
C GLY A 89 -19.28 -14.64 -2.34
N LYS A 90 -18.12 -14.61 -3.03
CA LYS A 90 -16.92 -13.89 -2.57
C LYS A 90 -16.30 -13.10 -3.71
N ILE A 91 -16.10 -11.80 -3.50
CA ILE A 91 -15.34 -10.94 -4.38
C ILE A 91 -13.91 -10.87 -3.85
N ILE A 92 -12.93 -11.13 -4.70
CA ILE A 92 -11.52 -11.16 -4.30
C ILE A 92 -10.70 -10.29 -5.25
N PHE A 93 -9.97 -9.33 -4.69
CA PHE A 93 -8.97 -8.54 -5.38
C PHE A 93 -7.58 -8.79 -4.81
N LYS A 94 -6.57 -8.67 -5.66
CA LYS A 94 -5.18 -8.57 -5.26
C LYS A 94 -4.72 -7.14 -5.53
N ALA A 95 -4.34 -6.43 -4.47
CA ALA A 95 -3.77 -5.10 -4.57
C ALA A 95 -2.26 -5.17 -4.33
N LYS A 96 -1.48 -4.57 -5.22
CA LYS A 96 -0.03 -4.50 -5.12
C LYS A 96 0.48 -3.11 -5.45
N ASP A 97 1.47 -2.70 -4.70
CA ASP A 97 2.31 -1.56 -4.99
C ASP A 97 3.79 -1.94 -4.81
N LYS A 98 4.65 -1.35 -5.63
CA LYS A 98 6.07 -1.74 -5.73
C LYS A 98 6.96 -1.00 -4.74
N GLU A 99 6.64 0.27 -4.47
CA GLU A 99 7.52 1.19 -3.76
C GLU A 99 7.06 1.41 -2.31
N THR A 100 5.84 1.89 -2.14
CA THR A 100 5.36 2.34 -0.83
C THR A 100 4.30 1.44 -0.21
N GLY A 101 3.84 0.43 -0.96
CA GLY A 101 2.84 -0.53 -0.52
C GLY A 101 1.43 0.07 -0.40
N ILE A 102 0.46 -0.77 -0.10
CA ILE A 102 -0.94 -0.36 0.02
C ILE A 102 -1.19 0.30 1.38
N ASN A 103 -1.65 1.54 1.36
CA ASN A 103 -2.01 2.32 2.53
C ASN A 103 -3.49 2.17 2.89
N THR A 104 -4.39 2.48 1.93
CA THR A 104 -5.83 2.37 2.14
C THR A 104 -6.51 1.70 0.95
N TYR A 105 -7.69 1.13 1.21
CA TYR A 105 -8.56 0.59 0.18
C TYR A 105 -10.02 0.80 0.57
N ARG A 106 -10.88 0.96 -0.44
CA ARG A 106 -12.32 1.12 -0.27
C ARG A 106 -13.04 0.45 -1.43
N GLY A 107 -13.98 -0.42 -1.13
CA GLY A 107 -14.87 -1.05 -2.10
C GLY A 107 -16.30 -0.55 -1.98
N THR A 108 -17.01 -0.50 -3.12
CA THR A 108 -18.46 -0.33 -3.17
C THR A 108 -19.06 -1.37 -4.10
N ILE A 109 -20.31 -1.75 -3.87
CA ILE A 109 -21.13 -2.57 -4.76
C ILE A 109 -22.38 -1.75 -5.09
N ASP A 110 -22.64 -1.50 -6.37
CA ASP A 110 -23.73 -0.65 -6.86
C ASP A 110 -23.77 0.72 -6.16
N GLY A 111 -22.58 1.30 -5.94
CA GLY A 111 -22.39 2.59 -5.26
C GLY A 111 -22.54 2.55 -3.75
N LYS A 112 -22.92 1.43 -3.14
CA LYS A 112 -23.03 1.27 -1.68
C LYS A 112 -21.74 0.71 -1.11
N TYR A 113 -21.35 1.18 0.07
CA TYR A 113 -20.15 0.70 0.75
C TYR A 113 -20.18 -0.83 0.95
N ALA A 114 -19.09 -1.49 0.58
CA ALA A 114 -18.89 -2.92 0.79
C ALA A 114 -17.63 -3.16 1.64
N LEU A 115 -17.76 -4.00 2.66
CA LEU A 115 -16.66 -4.29 3.57
C LEU A 115 -15.70 -5.31 2.94
N PHE A 116 -14.52 -4.85 2.59
CA PHE A 116 -13.40 -5.70 2.20
C PHE A 116 -12.44 -5.89 3.36
N GLY A 117 -12.08 -7.13 3.65
CA GLY A 117 -11.11 -7.49 4.66
C GLY A 117 -9.84 -8.10 4.07
N LYS A 118 -8.79 -8.17 4.88
CA LYS A 118 -7.55 -8.93 4.58
C LYS A 118 -7.53 -10.19 5.44
N PRO A 119 -8.14 -11.30 5.00
CA PRO A 119 -8.21 -12.52 5.81
C PRO A 119 -6.83 -13.15 6.04
N ASN A 120 -5.87 -12.84 5.16
CA ASN A 120 -4.49 -13.27 5.27
C ASN A 120 -3.56 -12.12 4.84
N SER A 121 -2.75 -11.64 5.77
CA SER A 121 -1.81 -10.54 5.52
C SER A 121 -0.71 -10.90 4.50
N ILE A 122 -0.40 -12.18 4.32
CA ILE A 122 0.66 -12.66 3.43
C ILE A 122 0.20 -12.65 1.97
N SER A 123 -1.07 -12.99 1.69
CA SER A 123 -1.58 -13.08 0.32
C SER A 123 -1.77 -11.73 -0.36
N GLY A 124 -1.96 -10.66 0.42
CA GLY A 124 -2.32 -9.33 -0.10
C GLY A 124 -3.72 -9.27 -0.72
N ASN A 125 -4.54 -10.31 -0.52
CA ASN A 125 -5.91 -10.35 -1.04
C ASN A 125 -6.85 -9.51 -0.18
N LEU A 126 -7.73 -8.78 -0.87
CA LEU A 126 -8.88 -8.08 -0.30
C LEU A 126 -10.11 -8.91 -0.62
N VAL A 127 -10.87 -9.31 0.38
CA VAL A 127 -12.02 -10.20 0.24
C VAL A 127 -13.26 -9.54 0.80
N CYS A 128 -14.34 -9.54 0.02
CA CYS A 128 -15.70 -9.21 0.46
C CYS A 128 -16.57 -10.45 0.34
N GLU A 129 -17.26 -10.83 1.40
CA GLU A 129 -18.29 -11.85 1.36
C GLU A 129 -19.62 -11.18 1.02
N LEU A 130 -20.31 -11.71 0.00
CA LEU A 130 -21.60 -11.21 -0.44
C LEU A 130 -22.69 -11.66 0.55
N ASP A 131 -23.50 -10.72 0.99
CA ASP A 131 -24.59 -10.94 1.92
C ASP A 131 -25.92 -10.51 1.25
N PRO A 132 -26.93 -11.41 1.13
CA PRO A 132 -28.23 -11.10 0.55
C PRO A 132 -28.96 -9.93 1.20
N LYS A 133 -28.57 -9.58 2.42
CA LYS A 133 -29.11 -8.41 3.12
C LYS A 133 -28.72 -7.08 2.46
N TYR A 134 -27.58 -7.05 1.79
CA TYR A 134 -27.00 -5.82 1.23
C TYR A 134 -26.90 -5.82 -0.29
N VAL A 135 -26.81 -7.00 -0.90
CA VAL A 135 -26.70 -7.19 -2.36
C VAL A 135 -27.80 -8.18 -2.79
N GLU A 136 -28.58 -7.84 -3.79
CA GLU A 136 -29.68 -8.66 -4.29
C GLU A 136 -29.13 -9.83 -5.13
N LYS A 137 -29.65 -11.06 -4.87
CA LYS A 137 -29.31 -12.23 -5.70
C LYS A 137 -30.04 -12.23 -7.03
N GLY A 138 -29.41 -12.81 -8.05
CA GLY A 138 -30.00 -13.00 -9.38
C GLY A 138 -29.81 -11.81 -10.32
N GLY A 139 -29.04 -10.81 -9.91
CA GLY A 139 -28.80 -9.58 -10.67
C GLY A 139 -27.39 -9.43 -11.21
N LYS A 140 -27.24 -8.43 -12.09
CA LYS A 140 -25.93 -7.89 -12.49
C LYS A 140 -25.56 -6.77 -11.52
N HIS A 141 -24.32 -6.77 -11.09
CA HIS A 141 -23.79 -5.82 -10.13
C HIS A 141 -22.47 -5.25 -10.63
N VAL A 142 -22.12 -4.07 -10.13
CA VAL A 142 -20.83 -3.43 -10.38
C VAL A 142 -20.12 -3.27 -9.03
N VAL A 143 -18.94 -3.85 -8.91
CA VAL A 143 -18.05 -3.57 -7.80
C VAL A 143 -17.00 -2.56 -8.23
N GLU A 144 -16.84 -1.50 -7.44
CA GLU A 144 -15.77 -0.53 -7.61
C GLU A 144 -14.76 -0.68 -6.46
N MET A 145 -13.49 -0.73 -6.80
CA MET A 145 -12.39 -0.81 -5.84
C MET A 145 -11.44 0.37 -6.02
N THR A 146 -11.25 1.15 -4.98
CA THR A 146 -10.25 2.21 -4.91
C THR A 146 -9.14 1.79 -3.96
N VAL A 147 -7.90 1.90 -4.40
CA VAL A 147 -6.71 1.59 -3.60
C VAL A 147 -5.76 2.78 -3.65
N THR A 148 -5.17 3.12 -2.52
CA THR A 148 -4.20 4.21 -2.38
C THR A 148 -2.92 3.67 -1.75
N ASP A 149 -1.76 4.06 -2.30
CA ASP A 149 -0.45 3.71 -1.76
C ASP A 149 0.01 4.64 -0.61
N GLY A 150 1.25 4.46 -0.18
CA GLY A 150 1.84 5.24 0.91
C GLY A 150 2.20 6.68 0.55
N CYS A 151 2.23 7.05 -0.72
CA CYS A 151 2.46 8.41 -1.22
C CYS A 151 1.21 9.05 -1.83
N GLY A 152 0.03 8.45 -1.60
CA GLY A 152 -1.25 8.99 -2.04
C GLY A 152 -1.53 8.81 -3.53
N ASN A 153 -0.78 7.96 -4.26
CA ASN A 153 -1.16 7.57 -5.61
C ASN A 153 -2.35 6.62 -5.52
N ARG A 154 -3.32 6.80 -6.44
CA ARG A 154 -4.63 6.15 -6.36
C ARG A 154 -4.95 5.44 -7.65
N THR A 155 -5.51 4.24 -7.53
CA THR A 155 -6.17 3.50 -8.61
C THR A 155 -7.60 3.23 -8.22
N THR A 156 -8.52 3.43 -9.16
CA THR A 156 -9.94 3.06 -9.03
C THR A 156 -10.32 2.25 -10.25
N GLU A 157 -10.86 1.05 -10.04
CA GLU A 157 -11.33 0.17 -11.11
C GLU A 157 -12.70 -0.39 -10.79
N GLN A 158 -13.47 -0.68 -11.84
CA GLN A 158 -14.81 -1.24 -11.78
C GLN A 158 -14.84 -2.59 -12.48
N PHE A 159 -15.60 -3.51 -11.91
CA PHE A 159 -15.76 -4.86 -12.43
C PHE A 159 -17.23 -5.29 -12.33
N ASP A 160 -17.75 -5.83 -13.43
CA ASP A 160 -19.10 -6.39 -13.46
C ASP A 160 -19.08 -7.83 -12.92
N PHE A 161 -20.13 -8.21 -12.22
CA PHE A 161 -20.37 -9.59 -11.82
C PHE A 161 -21.87 -9.89 -11.73
N VAL A 162 -22.21 -11.16 -11.73
CA VAL A 162 -23.58 -11.67 -11.53
C VAL A 162 -23.60 -12.50 -10.25
N TRP A 163 -24.58 -12.28 -9.42
CA TRP A 163 -24.75 -13.03 -8.16
C TRP A 163 -26.16 -13.48 -7.91
#